data_f34754d6fad819d54f9fc79c9bc3c305
#
_entry.id   f34754d6fad819d54f9fc79c9bc3c305
#
_cell.length_a   1.000
_cell.length_b   1.000
_cell.length_c   1.000
_cell.angle_alpha   90.00
_cell.angle_beta   90.00
_cell.angle_gamma   90.00
#
_symmetry.space_group_name_H-M   'P 1'
#
loop_
_entity.id
_entity.type
_entity.pdbx_description
1 polymer ?
#
loop_
_entity_poly.entity_id
_entity_poly.type
_entity_poly.pdbx_seq_one_letter_code
_entity_poly.pdbx_strand_id
1 'polypeptide(L)'
;CDNHKDGTVHICDETLANTYALARALMSKYNITIDRVYRHFDVNGKLCPNTNGLLEDALWQNFKNNIVNSTVGNLGTSTATTVPTPAVNPNKDSIVSRGQQHSINFTGHTISTDGICGTKTLANIARCFQHAINLDYKESLAVDGAFGTKSKEALGKHYVKNGEKQYLVTAVEIALMCRGYDPNGVECPGKFGDGLEKAVKQFQEDRGLTVDGIAGRNTILKLIGC
;
A
#
# COMPACT_ATOMS: atom_id res chain seq x y z
N CYS A 1 -0.64 -17.22 2.35
CA CYS A 1 -1.43 -17.02 1.10
C CYS A 1 -2.87 -17.36 1.39
N ASP A 2 -3.76 -16.41 1.30
CA ASP A 2 -5.21 -16.65 1.44
C ASP A 2 -5.81 -16.89 0.07
N ASN A 3 -6.42 -18.08 -0.10
CA ASN A 3 -7.23 -18.39 -1.28
C ASN A 3 -8.61 -17.75 -1.10
N HIS A 4 -8.92 -16.75 -1.89
CA HIS A 4 -10.27 -16.20 -1.96
C HIS A 4 -11.20 -17.16 -2.72
N LYS A 5 -12.50 -17.17 -2.36
CA LYS A 5 -13.53 -18.02 -2.99
C LYS A 5 -13.71 -17.76 -4.49
N ASP A 6 -13.15 -16.64 -5.02
CA ASP A 6 -13.16 -16.26 -6.43
C ASP A 6 -11.94 -16.79 -7.22
N GLY A 7 -11.08 -17.58 -6.58
CA GLY A 7 -9.86 -18.13 -7.19
C GLY A 7 -8.70 -17.16 -7.31
N THR A 8 -8.80 -15.92 -6.78
CA THR A 8 -7.66 -14.99 -6.70
C THR A 8 -6.77 -15.35 -5.51
N VAL A 9 -5.48 -15.47 -5.77
CA VAL A 9 -4.46 -15.73 -4.74
C VAL A 9 -3.77 -14.41 -4.43
N HIS A 10 -3.96 -13.91 -3.21
CA HIS A 10 -3.19 -12.78 -2.71
C HIS A 10 -1.97 -13.28 -1.93
N ILE A 11 -0.82 -12.71 -2.25
CA ILE A 11 0.41 -12.93 -1.51
C ILE A 11 0.47 -11.88 -0.40
N CYS A 12 0.48 -12.30 0.87
CA CYS A 12 0.61 -11.39 1.99
C CYS A 12 2.00 -10.72 2.01
N ASP A 13 2.09 -9.55 2.65
CA ASP A 13 3.33 -8.75 2.70
C ASP A 13 4.52 -9.53 3.28
N GLU A 14 4.31 -10.37 4.28
CA GLU A 14 5.35 -11.22 4.85
C GLU A 14 5.88 -12.22 3.83
N THR A 15 5.01 -12.85 3.05
CA THR A 15 5.40 -13.76 1.97
C THR A 15 6.16 -13.02 0.87
N LEU A 16 5.73 -11.80 0.50
CA LEU A 16 6.45 -10.97 -0.46
C LEU A 16 7.84 -10.58 0.08
N ALA A 17 7.95 -10.15 1.33
CA ALA A 17 9.22 -9.81 1.96
C ALA A 17 10.19 -11.00 1.97
N ASN A 18 9.70 -12.18 2.34
CA ASN A 18 10.48 -13.43 2.31
C ASN A 18 10.87 -13.82 0.89
N THR A 19 10.01 -13.59 -0.09
CA THR A 19 10.30 -13.83 -1.51
C THR A 19 11.40 -12.90 -2.02
N TYR A 20 11.37 -11.61 -1.67
CA TYR A 20 12.44 -10.67 -2.03
C TYR A 20 13.76 -11.04 -1.38
N ALA A 21 13.75 -11.43 -0.10
CA ALA A 21 14.94 -11.87 0.62
C ALA A 21 15.56 -13.13 -0.01
N LEU A 22 14.75 -14.14 -0.33
CA LEU A 22 15.17 -15.34 -1.02
C LEU A 22 15.73 -15.05 -2.40
N ALA A 23 15.04 -14.22 -3.20
CA ALA A 23 15.50 -13.84 -4.53
C ALA A 23 16.88 -13.17 -4.47
N ARG A 24 17.09 -12.22 -3.54
CA ARG A 24 18.40 -11.58 -3.33
C ARG A 24 19.49 -12.59 -2.94
N ALA A 25 19.18 -13.50 -2.02
CA ALA A 25 20.14 -14.52 -1.59
C ALA A 25 20.57 -15.41 -2.76
N LEU A 26 19.62 -15.83 -3.60
CA LEU A 26 19.89 -16.64 -4.80
C LEU A 26 20.67 -15.84 -5.85
N MET A 27 20.29 -14.59 -6.11
CA MET A 27 21.00 -13.70 -7.02
C MET A 27 22.47 -13.52 -6.60
N SER A 28 22.69 -13.25 -5.31
CA SER A 28 24.05 -13.13 -4.76
C SER A 28 24.83 -14.45 -4.85
N LYS A 29 24.22 -15.56 -4.45
CA LYS A 29 24.87 -16.87 -4.45
C LYS A 29 25.31 -17.33 -5.84
N TYR A 30 24.50 -17.04 -6.87
CA TYR A 30 24.74 -17.51 -8.23
C TYR A 30 25.19 -16.40 -9.19
N ASN A 31 25.48 -15.22 -8.66
CA ASN A 31 25.90 -14.03 -9.45
C ASN A 31 24.90 -13.70 -10.57
N ILE A 32 23.60 -13.71 -10.24
CA ILE A 32 22.52 -13.40 -11.17
C ILE A 32 22.13 -11.92 -11.00
N THR A 33 22.10 -11.18 -12.10
CA THR A 33 21.65 -9.80 -12.14
C THR A 33 20.13 -9.71 -12.26
N ILE A 34 19.52 -8.61 -11.84
CA ILE A 34 18.06 -8.44 -11.81
C ILE A 34 17.39 -8.53 -13.19
N ASP A 35 18.12 -8.18 -14.24
CA ASP A 35 17.68 -8.32 -15.63
C ASP A 35 17.48 -9.78 -16.05
N ARG A 36 18.12 -10.72 -15.35
CA ARG A 36 17.99 -12.17 -15.57
C ARG A 36 16.93 -12.84 -14.67
N VAL A 37 16.13 -12.07 -13.95
CA VAL A 37 14.99 -12.56 -13.19
C VAL A 37 13.75 -12.45 -14.07
N TYR A 38 13.14 -13.59 -14.40
CA TYR A 38 12.02 -13.71 -15.32
C TYR A 38 10.80 -14.37 -14.67
N ARG A 39 9.60 -14.02 -15.14
CA ARG A 39 8.37 -14.77 -14.86
C ARG A 39 8.31 -16.03 -15.74
N HIS A 40 7.57 -17.05 -15.34
CA HIS A 40 7.20 -18.12 -16.26
C HIS A 40 6.55 -17.59 -17.55
N PHE A 41 5.76 -16.54 -17.41
CA PHE A 41 5.14 -15.86 -18.54
C PHE A 41 6.17 -15.34 -19.55
N ASP A 42 7.27 -14.76 -19.09
CA ASP A 42 8.35 -14.24 -19.95
C ASP A 42 9.10 -15.36 -20.70
N VAL A 43 9.10 -16.57 -20.15
CA VAL A 43 9.87 -17.70 -20.70
C VAL A 43 9.07 -18.53 -21.69
N ASN A 44 7.80 -18.83 -21.40
CA ASN A 44 7.01 -19.77 -22.21
C ASN A 44 5.52 -19.40 -22.36
N GLY A 45 5.14 -18.16 -21.98
CA GLY A 45 3.76 -17.67 -22.08
C GLY A 45 2.79 -18.24 -21.05
N LYS A 46 3.25 -19.06 -20.09
CA LYS A 46 2.40 -19.59 -19.03
C LYS A 46 1.96 -18.44 -18.10
N LEU A 47 0.65 -18.34 -17.82
CA LEU A 47 0.08 -17.34 -16.91
C LEU A 47 0.55 -17.57 -15.46
N CYS A 48 1.79 -17.23 -15.18
CA CYS A 48 2.45 -17.41 -13.88
C CYS A 48 3.54 -16.35 -13.66
N PRO A 49 3.55 -15.63 -12.54
CA PRO A 49 2.57 -15.71 -11.44
C PRO A 49 1.25 -15.01 -11.80
N ASN A 50 0.13 -15.68 -11.59
CA ASN A 50 -1.21 -15.09 -11.78
C ASN A 50 -1.76 -14.59 -10.44
N THR A 51 -0.97 -13.77 -9.76
CA THR A 51 -1.29 -13.22 -8.44
C THR A 51 -0.89 -11.75 -8.39
N ASN A 52 -1.66 -10.93 -7.69
CA ASN A 52 -1.38 -9.50 -7.47
C ASN A 52 -1.06 -8.70 -8.75
N GLY A 53 -1.61 -9.11 -9.90
CA GLY A 53 -1.35 -8.43 -11.18
C GLY A 53 0.08 -8.57 -11.72
N LEU A 54 0.89 -9.51 -11.20
CA LEU A 54 2.29 -9.68 -11.62
C LEU A 54 2.46 -10.16 -13.08
N LEU A 55 1.37 -10.45 -13.78
CA LEU A 55 1.36 -10.63 -15.23
C LEU A 55 1.49 -9.30 -15.98
N GLU A 56 1.09 -8.19 -15.39
CA GLU A 56 1.26 -6.85 -15.95
C GLU A 56 2.72 -6.40 -15.82
N ASP A 57 3.28 -5.89 -16.90
CA ASP A 57 4.70 -5.52 -16.95
C ASP A 57 5.08 -4.44 -15.94
N ALA A 58 4.22 -3.45 -15.71
CA ALA A 58 4.46 -2.40 -14.73
C ALA A 58 4.57 -2.96 -13.30
N LEU A 59 3.67 -3.86 -12.91
CA LEU A 59 3.68 -4.49 -11.59
C LEU A 59 4.83 -5.48 -11.45
N TRP A 60 5.21 -6.16 -12.53
CA TRP A 60 6.40 -7.01 -12.56
C TRP A 60 7.69 -6.20 -12.39
N GLN A 61 7.83 -5.03 -13.03
CA GLN A 61 8.98 -4.14 -12.81
C GLN A 61 9.04 -3.63 -11.37
N ASN A 62 7.90 -3.28 -10.76
CA ASN A 62 7.85 -2.92 -9.34
C ASN A 62 8.29 -4.07 -8.43
N PHE A 63 7.87 -5.30 -8.72
CA PHE A 63 8.34 -6.49 -8.00
C PHE A 63 9.86 -6.64 -8.10
N LYS A 64 10.44 -6.50 -9.29
CA LYS A 64 11.91 -6.56 -9.50
C LYS A 64 12.63 -5.44 -8.74
N ASN A 65 12.10 -4.22 -8.77
CA ASN A 65 12.65 -3.09 -8.02
C ASN A 65 12.64 -3.37 -6.50
N ASN A 66 11.60 -4.01 -5.99
CA ASN A 66 11.54 -4.40 -4.58
C ASN A 66 12.54 -5.50 -4.22
N ILE A 67 12.86 -6.42 -5.12
CA ILE A 67 13.96 -7.38 -4.91
C ILE A 67 15.28 -6.63 -4.66
N VAL A 68 15.57 -5.57 -5.44
CA VAL A 68 16.84 -4.84 -5.34
C VAL A 68 16.86 -3.88 -4.14
N ASN A 69 15.74 -3.17 -3.88
CA ASN A 69 15.71 -2.01 -2.99
C ASN A 69 15.14 -2.32 -1.59
N SER A 70 14.49 -3.48 -1.38
CA SER A 70 13.97 -3.82 -0.04
C SER A 70 15.13 -4.20 0.88
N THR A 71 15.48 -3.32 1.79
CA THR A 71 16.36 -3.60 2.92
C THR A 71 15.59 -4.37 4.00
N VAL A 72 15.35 -5.66 3.79
CA VAL A 72 14.94 -6.55 4.88
C VAL A 72 16.18 -7.18 5.49
N GLY A 73 16.35 -6.89 6.77
CA GLY A 73 17.34 -7.32 7.71
C GLY A 73 18.37 -8.36 7.28
N ASN A 74 19.62 -7.90 7.27
CA ASN A 74 20.79 -8.74 7.22
C ASN A 74 20.92 -9.54 8.54
N LEU A 75 20.83 -10.85 8.48
CA LEU A 75 21.30 -11.72 9.56
C LEU A 75 22.84 -11.68 9.57
N GLY A 76 23.40 -10.92 10.48
CA GLY A 76 24.77 -11.13 10.93
C GLY A 76 25.79 -10.05 10.64
N THR A 77 26.24 -9.43 11.74
CA THR A 77 27.53 -8.79 12.09
C THR A 77 27.91 -7.44 11.50
N SER A 78 27.71 -6.46 12.37
CA SER A 78 28.56 -5.31 12.83
C SER A 78 29.60 -4.69 11.91
N THR A 79 29.56 -3.40 11.71
CA THR A 79 30.23 -2.35 12.53
C THR A 79 29.76 -0.96 12.14
N ALA A 80 29.58 -0.14 13.15
CA ALA A 80 29.02 1.19 13.11
C ALA A 80 29.98 2.24 12.55
N THR A 81 29.42 3.28 11.91
CA THR A 81 29.93 4.64 12.10
C THR A 81 28.74 5.59 12.10
N THR A 82 28.59 6.30 13.19
CA THR A 82 27.48 7.16 13.58
C THR A 82 27.55 8.53 12.94
N VAL A 83 26.42 8.96 12.34
CA VAL A 83 26.06 10.38 12.19
C VAL A 83 24.68 10.53 12.86
N PRO A 84 24.46 11.49 13.79
CA PRO A 84 23.19 11.59 14.51
C PRO A 84 22.12 12.18 13.63
N THR A 85 21.19 11.33 13.21
CA THR A 85 19.91 11.72 12.61
C THR A 85 18.84 11.76 13.72
N PRO A 86 17.88 12.71 13.70
CA PRO A 86 16.83 12.78 14.73
C PRO A 86 16.11 11.43 14.86
N ALA A 87 15.75 11.05 16.08
CA ALA A 87 15.13 9.78 16.42
C ALA A 87 13.86 9.53 15.58
N VAL A 88 14.02 8.82 14.49
CA VAL A 88 12.92 8.33 13.64
C VAL A 88 12.48 7.01 14.23
N ASN A 89 11.17 6.84 14.47
CA ASN A 89 10.61 5.57 14.90
C ASN A 89 10.75 4.56 13.73
N PRO A 90 11.67 3.57 13.78
CA PRO A 90 12.00 2.72 12.63
C PRO A 90 10.81 1.87 12.15
N ASN A 91 9.80 1.74 13.01
CA ASN A 91 8.58 1.00 12.67
C ASN A 91 7.60 1.86 11.85
N LYS A 92 7.58 3.18 12.07
CA LYS A 92 6.68 4.10 11.36
C LYS A 92 7.07 4.25 9.89
N ASP A 93 8.35 4.35 9.60
CA ASP A 93 8.85 4.50 8.22
C ASP A 93 8.60 3.23 7.38
N SER A 94 8.70 2.05 8.01
CA SER A 94 8.38 0.79 7.34
C SER A 94 6.89 0.66 7.00
N ILE A 95 5.99 1.15 7.87
CA ILE A 95 4.54 1.17 7.62
C ILE A 95 4.22 2.13 6.47
N VAL A 96 4.80 3.34 6.50
CA VAL A 96 4.60 4.34 5.44
C VAL A 96 5.10 3.83 4.09
N SER A 97 6.29 3.23 4.04
CA SER A 97 6.86 2.65 2.82
C SER A 97 5.96 1.55 2.24
N ARG A 98 5.41 0.66 3.08
CA ARG A 98 4.42 -0.35 2.65
C ARG A 98 3.14 0.30 2.14
N GLY A 99 2.62 1.30 2.84
CA GLY A 99 1.45 2.07 2.40
C GLY A 99 1.67 2.75 1.04
N GLN A 100 2.85 3.32 0.80
CA GLN A 100 3.25 3.88 -0.49
C GLN A 100 3.24 2.80 -1.58
N GLN A 101 3.78 1.60 -1.30
CA GLN A 101 3.75 0.49 -2.25
C GLN A 101 2.33 0.04 -2.56
N HIS A 102 1.46 -0.10 -1.54
CA HIS A 102 0.05 -0.44 -1.74
C HIS A 102 -0.67 0.63 -2.58
N SER A 103 -0.35 1.91 -2.38
CA SER A 103 -0.94 3.00 -3.16
C SER A 103 -0.56 2.94 -4.64
N ILE A 104 0.70 2.55 -4.95
CA ILE A 104 1.16 2.31 -6.32
C ILE A 104 0.39 1.16 -6.95
N ASN A 105 0.30 0.03 -6.23
CA ASN A 105 -0.39 -1.17 -6.71
C ASN A 105 -1.88 -0.90 -6.98
N PHE A 106 -2.53 -0.09 -6.14
CA PHE A 106 -3.95 0.21 -6.27
C PHE A 106 -4.26 1.22 -7.36
N THR A 107 -3.40 2.21 -7.59
CA THR A 107 -3.66 3.30 -8.54
C THR A 107 -2.89 3.18 -9.85
N GLY A 108 -1.87 2.34 -9.92
CA GLY A 108 -0.93 2.28 -11.03
C GLY A 108 0.01 3.50 -11.12
N HIS A 109 -0.10 4.47 -10.18
CA HIS A 109 0.72 5.69 -10.22
C HIS A 109 1.97 5.55 -9.36
N THR A 110 3.13 5.65 -9.99
CA THR A 110 4.44 5.46 -9.33
C THR A 110 4.84 6.67 -8.49
N ILE A 111 5.21 6.43 -7.23
CA ILE A 111 5.83 7.39 -6.31
C ILE A 111 7.06 6.73 -5.64
N SER A 112 7.85 7.52 -4.90
CA SER A 112 8.90 6.97 -4.04
C SER A 112 8.30 6.20 -2.86
N THR A 113 8.91 5.06 -2.52
CA THR A 113 8.57 4.25 -1.32
C THR A 113 9.57 4.49 -0.20
N ASP A 114 9.87 5.75 0.05
CA ASP A 114 10.92 6.22 0.96
C ASP A 114 10.53 6.23 2.45
N GLY A 115 9.31 5.82 2.77
CA GLY A 115 8.79 5.87 4.15
C GLY A 115 8.40 7.28 4.62
N ILE A 116 8.40 8.28 3.73
CA ILE A 116 8.09 9.67 4.08
C ILE A 116 6.73 10.07 3.51
N CYS A 117 5.78 10.43 4.38
CA CYS A 117 4.47 10.95 3.96
C CYS A 117 4.57 12.41 3.52
N GLY A 118 5.23 12.64 2.36
CA GLY A 118 5.37 13.96 1.74
C GLY A 118 4.25 14.30 0.75
N THR A 119 4.39 15.41 0.06
CA THR A 119 3.38 15.94 -0.90
C THR A 119 3.01 14.92 -1.98
N LYS A 120 3.99 14.17 -2.52
CA LYS A 120 3.73 13.14 -3.54
C LYS A 120 2.92 11.97 -2.98
N THR A 121 3.21 11.54 -1.74
CA THR A 121 2.44 10.51 -1.03
C THR A 121 1.01 10.98 -0.78
N LEU A 122 0.81 12.23 -0.34
CA LEU A 122 -0.53 12.81 -0.13
C LEU A 122 -1.34 12.87 -1.42
N ALA A 123 -0.73 13.29 -2.52
CA ALA A 123 -1.38 13.26 -3.82
C ALA A 123 -1.76 11.83 -4.25
N ASN A 124 -0.92 10.84 -3.92
CA ASN A 124 -1.26 9.44 -4.25
C ASN A 124 -2.35 8.86 -3.34
N ILE A 125 -2.42 9.26 -2.07
CA ILE A 125 -3.56 8.98 -1.20
C ILE A 125 -4.84 9.55 -1.82
N ALA A 126 -4.81 10.79 -2.30
CA ALA A 126 -5.96 11.39 -2.98
C ALA A 126 -6.39 10.59 -4.21
N ARG A 127 -5.42 10.09 -5.03
CA ARG A 127 -5.71 9.17 -6.16
C ARG A 127 -6.38 7.87 -5.70
N CYS A 128 -5.93 7.30 -4.57
CA CYS A 128 -6.57 6.09 -4.03
C CYS A 128 -8.05 6.32 -3.75
N PHE A 129 -8.40 7.44 -3.12
CA PHE A 129 -9.80 7.78 -2.87
C PHE A 129 -10.58 8.09 -4.14
N GLN A 130 -10.02 8.85 -5.10
CA GLN A 130 -10.67 9.09 -6.40
C GLN A 130 -10.93 7.78 -7.14
N HIS A 131 -9.96 6.88 -7.18
CA HIS A 131 -10.09 5.57 -7.81
C HIS A 131 -11.15 4.71 -7.12
N ALA A 132 -11.11 4.62 -5.79
CA ALA A 132 -12.10 3.86 -5.01
C ALA A 132 -13.53 4.39 -5.21
N ILE A 133 -13.72 5.70 -5.19
CA ILE A 133 -15.03 6.34 -5.42
C ILE A 133 -15.57 5.98 -6.82
N ASN A 134 -14.71 6.00 -7.85
CA ASN A 134 -15.12 5.58 -9.19
C ASN A 134 -15.55 4.11 -9.24
N LEU A 135 -14.82 3.22 -8.54
CA LEU A 135 -15.13 1.79 -8.52
C LEU A 135 -16.42 1.47 -7.75
N ASP A 136 -16.58 2.05 -6.54
CA ASP A 136 -17.72 1.71 -5.68
C ASP A 136 -19.02 2.42 -6.09
N TYR A 137 -18.91 3.68 -6.56
CA TYR A 137 -20.09 4.54 -6.79
C TYR A 137 -20.31 4.90 -8.25
N LYS A 138 -19.47 4.33 -9.17
CA LYS A 138 -19.55 4.55 -10.62
C LYS A 138 -19.43 6.01 -11.02
N GLU A 139 -18.68 6.78 -10.25
CA GLU A 139 -18.32 8.14 -10.57
C GLU A 139 -17.27 8.17 -11.69
N SER A 140 -17.09 9.33 -12.32
CA SER A 140 -16.11 9.53 -13.40
C SER A 140 -15.09 10.60 -13.00
N LEU A 141 -14.51 10.47 -11.81
CA LEU A 141 -13.49 11.40 -11.34
C LEU A 141 -12.18 11.20 -12.12
N ALA A 142 -11.51 12.30 -12.45
CA ALA A 142 -10.11 12.23 -12.84
C ALA A 142 -9.27 11.74 -11.64
N VAL A 143 -8.47 10.70 -11.86
CA VAL A 143 -7.57 10.15 -10.83
C VAL A 143 -6.23 10.90 -10.90
N ASP A 144 -6.28 12.20 -10.62
CA ASP A 144 -5.17 13.16 -10.78
C ASP A 144 -4.42 13.49 -9.47
N GLY A 145 -4.98 13.07 -8.33
CA GLY A 145 -4.43 13.36 -7.01
C GLY A 145 -4.77 14.75 -6.46
N ALA A 146 -5.60 15.51 -7.16
CA ALA A 146 -6.12 16.78 -6.69
C ALA A 146 -7.54 16.58 -6.13
N PHE A 147 -7.68 16.45 -4.82
CA PHE A 147 -8.97 16.20 -4.16
C PHE A 147 -9.77 17.49 -3.98
N GLY A 148 -10.19 18.08 -5.12
CA GLY A 148 -10.93 19.34 -5.20
C GLY A 148 -12.44 19.17 -5.00
N THR A 149 -13.21 20.20 -5.45
CA THR A 149 -14.67 20.27 -5.27
C THR A 149 -15.39 19.05 -5.81
N LYS A 150 -15.10 18.62 -7.04
CA LYS A 150 -15.74 17.43 -7.66
C LYS A 150 -15.50 16.15 -6.85
N SER A 151 -14.25 15.91 -6.39
CA SER A 151 -13.94 14.76 -5.57
C SER A 151 -14.63 14.82 -4.20
N LYS A 152 -14.74 16.00 -3.61
CA LYS A 152 -15.45 16.22 -2.34
C LYS A 152 -16.96 16.04 -2.47
N GLU A 153 -17.55 16.42 -3.60
CA GLU A 153 -18.96 16.20 -3.90
C GLU A 153 -19.25 14.73 -4.15
N ALA A 154 -18.43 14.03 -4.94
CA ALA A 154 -18.53 12.62 -5.21
C ALA A 154 -18.34 11.77 -3.93
N LEU A 155 -17.41 12.15 -3.04
CA LEU A 155 -17.31 11.54 -1.72
C LEU A 155 -18.61 11.75 -0.92
N GLY A 156 -19.24 12.92 -1.04
CA GLY A 156 -20.55 13.20 -0.46
C GLY A 156 -20.65 12.84 1.00
N LYS A 157 -21.59 11.93 1.33
CA LYS A 157 -21.83 11.37 2.67
C LYS A 157 -21.33 9.93 2.81
N HIS A 158 -20.57 9.43 1.83
CA HIS A 158 -20.03 8.07 1.89
C HIS A 158 -19.06 7.93 3.06
N TYR A 159 -19.11 6.79 3.69
CA TYR A 159 -18.28 6.40 4.82
C TYR A 159 -18.01 4.90 4.77
N VAL A 160 -17.06 4.43 5.55
CA VAL A 160 -16.84 3.01 5.79
C VAL A 160 -16.66 2.75 7.28
N LYS A 161 -17.17 1.60 7.74
CA LYS A 161 -17.12 1.15 9.13
C LYS A 161 -16.96 -0.37 9.22
N ASN A 162 -16.74 -0.87 10.41
CA ASN A 162 -16.57 -2.30 10.68
C ASN A 162 -17.72 -3.15 10.08
N GLY A 163 -17.34 -4.22 9.43
CA GLY A 163 -18.21 -5.17 8.74
C GLY A 163 -18.39 -4.90 7.23
N GLU A 164 -18.00 -3.73 6.72
CA GLU A 164 -18.14 -3.40 5.30
C GLU A 164 -16.99 -3.94 4.46
N LYS A 165 -17.28 -4.20 3.16
CA LYS A 165 -16.29 -4.63 2.17
C LYS A 165 -16.50 -3.86 0.87
N GLN A 166 -15.53 -2.99 0.52
CA GLN A 166 -15.56 -2.18 -0.70
C GLN A 166 -14.18 -1.55 -0.97
N TYR A 167 -13.98 -0.95 -2.14
CA TYR A 167 -12.71 -0.30 -2.51
C TYR A 167 -12.41 0.96 -1.68
N LEU A 168 -13.44 1.64 -1.18
CA LEU A 168 -13.23 2.76 -0.25
C LEU A 168 -12.55 2.30 1.04
N VAL A 169 -12.78 1.06 1.50
CA VAL A 169 -12.05 0.45 2.62
C VAL A 169 -10.57 0.31 2.24
N THR A 170 -10.25 -0.24 1.06
CA THR A 170 -8.87 -0.32 0.56
C THR A 170 -8.16 1.05 0.59
N ALA A 171 -8.84 2.10 0.12
CA ALA A 171 -8.26 3.45 0.14
C ALA A 171 -7.99 3.96 1.56
N VAL A 172 -8.86 3.64 2.54
CA VAL A 172 -8.67 4.00 3.95
C VAL A 172 -7.48 3.23 4.55
N GLU A 173 -7.36 1.92 4.30
CA GLU A 173 -6.23 1.10 4.75
C GLU A 173 -4.90 1.67 4.24
N ILE A 174 -4.80 1.91 2.93
CA ILE A 174 -3.62 2.50 2.30
C ILE A 174 -3.30 3.88 2.90
N ALA A 175 -4.30 4.73 3.04
CA ALA A 175 -4.11 6.08 3.57
C ALA A 175 -3.59 6.08 5.01
N LEU A 176 -4.13 5.20 5.86
CA LEU A 176 -3.67 5.02 7.24
C LEU A 176 -2.22 4.56 7.28
N MET A 177 -1.83 3.56 6.49
CA MET A 177 -0.44 3.12 6.40
C MET A 177 0.48 4.26 5.95
N CYS A 178 0.12 5.00 4.91
CA CYS A 178 0.87 6.17 4.46
C CYS A 178 0.97 7.28 5.54
N ARG A 179 0.08 7.29 6.52
CA ARG A 179 0.12 8.16 7.70
C ARG A 179 0.83 7.54 8.91
N GLY A 180 1.32 6.30 8.78
CA GLY A 180 2.07 5.59 9.81
C GLY A 180 1.21 4.84 10.83
N TYR A 181 -0.06 4.55 10.50
CA TYR A 181 -0.96 3.70 11.29
C TYR A 181 -1.10 2.34 10.63
N ASP A 182 -1.00 1.26 11.39
CA ASP A 182 -1.09 -0.10 10.86
C ASP A 182 -2.52 -0.66 10.98
N PRO A 183 -3.25 -0.85 9.87
CA PRO A 183 -4.58 -1.45 9.87
C PRO A 183 -4.57 -2.98 9.90
N ASN A 184 -3.42 -3.63 10.09
CA ASN A 184 -3.17 -5.08 9.92
C ASN A 184 -3.20 -5.58 8.46
N GLY A 185 -2.79 -4.74 7.52
CA GLY A 185 -2.69 -5.09 6.10
C GLY A 185 -3.64 -4.28 5.22
N VAL A 186 -3.62 -4.59 3.93
CA VAL A 186 -4.47 -3.98 2.90
C VAL A 186 -5.08 -5.10 2.06
N GLU A 187 -6.40 -5.09 1.94
CA GLU A 187 -7.14 -5.98 1.04
C GLU A 187 -7.72 -5.19 -0.14
N CYS A 188 -8.02 -5.86 -1.27
CA CYS A 188 -8.60 -5.20 -2.44
C CYS A 188 -9.64 -6.10 -3.13
N PRO A 189 -10.97 -5.80 -3.03
CA PRO A 189 -11.57 -4.76 -2.20
C PRO A 189 -11.38 -5.04 -0.71
N GLY A 190 -11.11 -3.97 0.06
CA GLY A 190 -10.83 -4.04 1.49
C GLY A 190 -12.00 -4.49 2.33
N LYS A 191 -11.69 -5.22 3.42
CA LYS A 191 -12.66 -5.60 4.44
C LYS A 191 -12.38 -4.82 5.72
N PHE A 192 -13.35 -4.03 6.15
CA PHE A 192 -13.22 -3.26 7.38
C PHE A 192 -13.38 -4.19 8.60
N GLY A 193 -12.26 -4.59 9.20
CA GLY A 193 -12.19 -5.42 10.39
C GLY A 193 -11.73 -4.62 11.62
N ASP A 194 -11.59 -5.33 12.76
CA ASP A 194 -11.23 -4.73 14.05
C ASP A 194 -9.86 -4.03 14.04
N GLY A 195 -8.90 -4.55 13.27
CA GLY A 195 -7.58 -3.93 13.11
C GLY A 195 -7.67 -2.55 12.46
N LEU A 196 -8.45 -2.45 11.38
CA LEU A 196 -8.69 -1.18 10.69
C LEU A 196 -9.48 -0.21 11.58
N GLU A 197 -10.52 -0.68 12.31
CA GLU A 197 -11.28 0.16 13.24
C GLU A 197 -10.38 0.77 14.31
N LYS A 198 -9.49 -0.05 14.88
CA LYS A 198 -8.50 0.42 15.86
C LYS A 198 -7.58 1.50 15.27
N ALA A 199 -7.07 1.29 14.06
CA ALA A 199 -6.21 2.26 13.38
C ALA A 199 -6.95 3.56 13.04
N VAL A 200 -8.23 3.47 12.64
CA VAL A 200 -9.09 4.65 12.42
C VAL A 200 -9.28 5.43 13.72
N LYS A 201 -9.62 4.76 14.83
CA LYS A 201 -9.79 5.41 16.14
C LYS A 201 -8.53 6.12 16.60
N GLN A 202 -7.36 5.47 16.47
CA GLN A 202 -6.09 6.08 16.82
C GLN A 202 -5.80 7.32 15.96
N PHE A 203 -6.03 7.23 14.65
CA PHE A 203 -5.87 8.38 13.75
C PHE A 203 -6.82 9.53 14.12
N GLN A 204 -8.08 9.21 14.43
CA GLN A 204 -9.07 10.21 14.85
C GLN A 204 -8.65 10.93 16.13
N GLU A 205 -8.19 10.18 17.13
CA GLU A 205 -7.68 10.72 18.41
C GLU A 205 -6.49 11.65 18.16
N ASP A 206 -5.47 11.20 17.43
CA ASP A 206 -4.26 11.97 17.13
C ASP A 206 -4.52 13.23 16.30
N ARG A 207 -5.68 13.30 15.62
CA ARG A 207 -6.09 14.42 14.78
C ARG A 207 -7.20 15.29 15.37
N GLY A 208 -7.62 15.00 16.60
CA GLY A 208 -8.67 15.75 17.29
C GLY A 208 -10.04 15.63 16.63
N LEU A 209 -10.31 14.48 15.98
CA LEU A 209 -11.61 14.16 15.39
C LEU A 209 -12.48 13.40 16.41
N THR A 210 -13.77 13.26 16.12
CA THR A 210 -14.64 12.35 16.87
C THR A 210 -14.11 10.92 16.75
N VAL A 211 -13.84 10.26 17.88
CA VAL A 211 -13.28 8.90 17.94
C VAL A 211 -14.43 7.89 17.90
N ASP A 212 -15.00 7.67 16.71
CA ASP A 212 -16.13 6.76 16.49
C ASP A 212 -15.76 5.47 15.74
N GLY A 213 -14.53 5.41 15.20
CA GLY A 213 -14.05 4.29 14.39
C GLY A 213 -14.66 4.24 12.99
N ILE A 214 -15.39 5.28 12.58
CA ILE A 214 -16.00 5.38 11.25
C ILE A 214 -15.12 6.27 10.36
N ALA A 215 -14.68 5.75 9.23
CA ALA A 215 -13.97 6.57 8.26
C ALA A 215 -14.98 7.33 7.38
N GLY A 216 -15.56 8.38 7.98
CA GLY A 216 -16.48 9.30 7.30
C GLY A 216 -15.74 10.45 6.63
N ARG A 217 -16.50 11.38 6.04
CA ARG A 217 -15.98 12.53 5.27
C ARG A 217 -14.85 13.28 5.99
N ASN A 218 -15.02 13.60 7.28
CA ASN A 218 -14.01 14.37 8.02
C ASN A 218 -12.71 13.57 8.20
N THR A 219 -12.83 12.28 8.52
CA THR A 219 -11.68 11.37 8.64
C THR A 219 -10.95 11.22 7.31
N ILE A 220 -11.69 11.00 6.22
CA ILE A 220 -11.11 10.84 4.88
C ILE A 220 -10.40 12.13 4.42
N LEU A 221 -11.03 13.30 4.57
CA LEU A 221 -10.39 14.57 4.22
C LEU A 221 -9.10 14.79 5.02
N LYS A 222 -9.11 14.46 6.31
CA LYS A 222 -7.93 14.57 7.17
C LYS A 222 -6.82 13.59 6.77
N LEU A 223 -7.17 12.37 6.32
CA LEU A 223 -6.22 11.39 5.76
C LEU A 223 -5.56 11.92 4.48
N ILE A 224 -6.30 12.60 3.62
CA ILE A 224 -5.79 13.20 2.38
C ILE A 224 -4.92 14.43 2.68
N GLY A 225 -5.15 15.11 3.78
CA GLY A 225 -4.43 16.34 4.18
C GLY A 225 -5.16 17.61 3.79
N CYS A 226 -6.48 17.54 3.67
CA CYS A 226 -7.35 18.68 3.42
C CYS A 226 -7.96 19.24 4.71
#